data_832937a6d62b4c18e2cafda60db84821
#
_entry.id   832937a6d62b4c18e2cafda60db84821
#
_cell.length_a   1.000
_cell.length_b   1.000
_cell.length_c   1.000
_cell.angle_alpha   90.00
_cell.angle_beta   90.00
_cell.angle_gamma   90.00
#
_symmetry.space_group_name_H-M   'P 1'
#
loop_
_entity.id
_entity.type
_entity.pdbx_description
1 polymer ?
#
loop_
_entity_poly.entity_id
_entity_poly.type
_entity_poly.pdbx_seq_one_letter_code
_entity_poly.pdbx_strand_id
1 'polypeptide(L)'
;MQKRHTKPLKRYFEEQAQTTRNYYIPYIKEYTGNLPNKVLEVGCGEGGNLLPFAELGCDVIGIDIAASRIEQAQNFFITKRQKGTFIASDIFLLKDLQKHFPLILIHDVIEHIDNKEQFLRNFKKISIA
;
A
#
# COMPACT_ATOMS: atom_id res chain seq x y z
N MET A 1 16.19 4.30 -17.61
CA MET A 1 14.89 3.92 -17.19
C MET A 1 14.76 2.43 -17.03
N GLN A 2 14.12 2.03 -16.00
CA GLN A 2 14.00 0.66 -15.77
C GLN A 2 13.09 -0.02 -16.76
N LYS A 3 13.47 -1.18 -17.14
CA LYS A 3 12.64 -1.94 -18.03
C LYS A 3 11.32 -2.21 -17.35
N ARG A 4 10.28 -1.87 -18.02
CA ARG A 4 8.98 -2.10 -17.47
C ARG A 4 8.71 -3.57 -17.36
N HIS A 5 7.73 -3.89 -16.61
CA HIS A 5 7.30 -5.25 -16.50
C HIS A 5 6.84 -5.75 -17.84
N THR A 6 7.18 -6.96 -18.17
CA THR A 6 6.64 -7.58 -19.35
C THR A 6 5.23 -8.07 -19.11
N LYS A 7 4.80 -8.16 -17.82
CA LYS A 7 3.44 -8.59 -17.53
C LYS A 7 2.48 -7.42 -17.64
N PRO A 8 1.23 -7.72 -18.02
CA PRO A 8 0.18 -6.70 -17.99
C PRO A 8 -0.03 -6.19 -16.58
N LEU A 9 -0.45 -4.93 -16.47
CA LEU A 9 -0.71 -4.33 -15.17
C LEU A 9 -1.72 -5.12 -14.35
N LYS A 10 -2.76 -5.64 -15.01
CA LYS A 10 -3.76 -6.43 -14.31
C LYS A 10 -3.14 -7.66 -13.65
N ARG A 11 -2.25 -8.33 -14.36
CA ARG A 11 -1.61 -9.51 -13.83
C ARG A 11 -0.70 -9.16 -12.65
N TYR A 12 0.00 -8.06 -12.75
CA TYR A 12 0.87 -7.61 -11.68
C TYR A 12 0.04 -7.28 -10.43
N PHE A 13 -1.07 -6.59 -10.63
CA PHE A 13 -2.00 -6.27 -9.56
C PHE A 13 -2.51 -7.53 -8.88
N GLU A 14 -2.91 -8.53 -9.67
CA GLU A 14 -3.44 -9.76 -9.13
C GLU A 14 -2.38 -10.53 -8.36
N GLU A 15 -1.15 -10.51 -8.84
CA GLU A 15 -0.08 -11.22 -8.15
C GLU A 15 0.27 -10.57 -6.82
N GLN A 16 0.25 -9.24 -6.78
CA GLN A 16 0.45 -8.55 -5.52
C GLN A 16 -0.66 -8.87 -4.53
N ALA A 17 -1.88 -8.88 -4.99
CA ALA A 17 -3.02 -9.21 -4.13
C ALA A 17 -2.89 -10.63 -3.59
N GLN A 18 -2.46 -11.55 -4.43
CA GLN A 18 -2.31 -12.94 -4.02
C GLN A 18 -1.22 -13.09 -2.97
N THR A 19 -0.11 -12.39 -3.13
CA THR A 19 0.98 -12.44 -2.16
C THR A 19 0.51 -11.87 -0.81
N THR A 20 -0.21 -10.78 -0.83
CA THR A 20 -0.72 -10.18 0.39
C THR A 20 -1.71 -11.13 1.07
N ARG A 21 -2.59 -11.71 0.28
CA ARG A 21 -3.61 -12.62 0.81
C ARG A 21 -2.99 -13.86 1.42
N ASN A 22 -1.98 -14.40 0.79
CA ASN A 22 -1.40 -15.67 1.20
C ASN A 22 -0.32 -15.53 2.27
N TYR A 23 0.37 -14.39 2.32
CA TYR A 23 1.53 -14.26 3.20
C TYR A 23 1.45 -13.08 4.15
N TYR A 24 1.14 -11.89 3.66
CA TYR A 24 1.21 -10.71 4.52
C TYR A 24 0.07 -10.69 5.55
N ILE A 25 -1.14 -10.97 5.12
CA ILE A 25 -2.28 -10.92 6.04
C ILE A 25 -2.17 -12.00 7.10
N PRO A 26 -1.85 -13.26 6.76
CA PRO A 26 -1.66 -14.26 7.80
C PRO A 26 -0.54 -13.90 8.76
N TYR A 27 0.56 -13.35 8.24
CA TYR A 27 1.67 -12.93 9.09
C TYR A 27 1.24 -11.84 10.07
N ILE A 28 0.51 -10.84 9.57
CA ILE A 28 0.07 -9.74 10.40
C ILE A 28 -0.87 -10.24 11.49
N LYS A 29 -1.80 -11.10 11.12
CA LYS A 29 -2.74 -11.65 12.11
C LYS A 29 -2.02 -12.43 13.19
N GLU A 30 -1.03 -13.20 12.80
CA GLU A 30 -0.28 -14.00 13.77
C GLU A 30 0.51 -13.10 14.70
N TYR A 31 1.10 -12.04 14.16
CA TYR A 31 1.98 -11.17 14.91
C TYR A 31 1.22 -10.24 15.85
N THR A 32 0.07 -9.72 15.41
CA THR A 32 -0.67 -8.73 16.19
C THR A 32 -1.94 -9.27 16.82
N GLY A 33 -2.35 -10.47 16.45
CA GLY A 33 -3.57 -11.07 16.96
C GLY A 33 -4.82 -10.71 16.18
N ASN A 34 -4.86 -9.53 15.58
CA ASN A 34 -6.02 -9.07 14.86
C ASN A 34 -5.60 -8.30 13.64
N LEU A 35 -6.51 -8.25 12.65
CA LEU A 35 -6.28 -7.39 11.51
C LEU A 35 -6.69 -5.97 11.88
N PRO A 36 -5.87 -4.97 11.56
CA PRO A 36 -6.22 -3.59 11.84
C PRO A 36 -7.39 -3.14 10.98
N ASN A 37 -8.12 -2.15 11.46
CA ASN A 37 -9.28 -1.66 10.71
C ASN A 37 -8.91 -0.62 9.66
N LYS A 38 -7.72 -0.05 9.72
CA LYS A 38 -7.25 0.95 8.76
C LYS A 38 -5.84 0.62 8.33
N VAL A 39 -5.59 0.72 7.04
CA VAL A 39 -4.29 0.40 6.47
C VAL A 39 -3.87 1.50 5.52
N LEU A 40 -2.64 1.96 5.67
CA LEU A 40 -2.03 2.92 4.76
C LEU A 40 -0.89 2.23 4.03
N GLU A 41 -0.82 2.42 2.72
CA GLU A 41 0.36 1.98 1.97
C GLU A 41 1.04 3.18 1.33
N VAL A 42 2.33 3.33 1.60
CA VAL A 42 3.17 4.34 0.99
C VAL A 42 3.84 3.72 -0.22
N GLY A 43 3.68 4.36 -1.39
CA GLY A 43 4.17 3.79 -2.63
C GLY A 43 3.27 2.68 -3.11
N CYS A 44 1.96 2.92 -3.10
CA CYS A 44 1.00 1.86 -3.32
C CYS A 44 0.92 1.35 -4.76
N GLY A 45 1.45 2.12 -5.71
CA GLY A 45 1.33 1.75 -7.11
C GLY A 45 -0.10 1.54 -7.50
N GLU A 46 -0.39 0.41 -8.13
CA GLU A 46 -1.73 0.09 -8.62
C GLU A 46 -2.66 -0.45 -7.54
N GLY A 47 -2.20 -0.57 -6.31
CA GLY A 47 -3.06 -0.92 -5.19
C GLY A 47 -3.26 -2.40 -4.93
N GLY A 48 -2.46 -3.26 -5.58
CA GLY A 48 -2.63 -4.69 -5.42
C GLY A 48 -2.49 -5.18 -3.99
N ASN A 49 -1.56 -4.59 -3.24
CA ASN A 49 -1.35 -5.01 -1.85
C ASN A 49 -2.52 -4.60 -0.95
N LEU A 50 -3.21 -3.53 -1.29
CA LEU A 50 -4.31 -3.05 -0.46
C LEU A 50 -5.62 -3.77 -0.71
N LEU A 51 -5.77 -4.38 -1.89
CA LEU A 51 -7.03 -5.01 -2.23
C LEU A 51 -7.50 -6.05 -1.21
N PRO A 52 -6.65 -7.00 -0.79
CA PRO A 52 -7.12 -8.00 0.17
C PRO A 52 -7.55 -7.41 1.50
N PHE A 53 -6.92 -6.32 1.93
CA PHE A 53 -7.36 -5.66 3.16
C PHE A 53 -8.74 -5.05 2.98
N ALA A 54 -8.99 -4.43 1.83
CA ALA A 54 -10.31 -3.86 1.55
C ALA A 54 -11.36 -4.95 1.50
N GLU A 55 -11.02 -6.09 0.91
CA GLU A 55 -11.95 -7.23 0.85
C GLU A 55 -12.34 -7.74 2.22
N LEU A 56 -11.47 -7.55 3.20
CA LEU A 56 -11.74 -7.97 4.57
C LEU A 56 -12.38 -6.86 5.40
N GLY A 57 -12.74 -5.75 4.78
CA GLY A 57 -13.48 -4.71 5.47
C GLY A 57 -12.62 -3.60 6.05
N CYS A 58 -11.32 -3.60 5.80
CA CYS A 58 -10.46 -2.52 6.27
C CYS A 58 -10.66 -1.27 5.43
N ASP A 59 -10.51 -0.11 6.06
CA ASP A 59 -10.39 1.14 5.33
C ASP A 59 -8.97 1.25 4.82
N VAL A 60 -8.80 1.39 3.52
CA VAL A 60 -7.47 1.43 2.93
C VAL A 60 -7.21 2.76 2.26
N ILE A 61 -5.99 3.25 2.44
CA ILE A 61 -5.52 4.46 1.76
C ILE A 61 -4.18 4.15 1.13
N GLY A 62 -4.05 4.47 -0.16
CA GLY A 62 -2.80 4.33 -0.87
C GLY A 62 -2.29 5.67 -1.32
N ILE A 63 -0.99 5.87 -1.19
CA ILE A 63 -0.32 7.09 -1.61
C ILE A 63 0.78 6.73 -2.57
N ASP A 64 0.84 7.43 -3.68
CA ASP A 64 1.92 7.26 -4.64
C ASP A 64 2.15 8.59 -5.33
N ILE A 65 3.40 8.86 -5.67
CA ILE A 65 3.72 10.10 -6.35
C ILE A 65 3.28 10.08 -7.81
N ALA A 66 3.09 8.91 -8.36
CA ALA A 66 2.73 8.76 -9.78
C ALA A 66 1.22 8.79 -9.96
N ALA A 67 0.72 9.90 -10.51
CA ALA A 67 -0.72 10.06 -10.70
C ALA A 67 -1.30 8.98 -11.60
N SER A 68 -0.54 8.51 -12.59
CA SER A 68 -1.04 7.45 -13.48
C SER A 68 -1.27 6.15 -12.73
N ARG A 69 -0.43 5.84 -11.75
CA ARG A 69 -0.63 4.64 -10.94
C ARG A 69 -1.83 4.75 -10.03
N ILE A 70 -2.03 5.95 -9.50
CA ILE A 70 -3.20 6.20 -8.65
C ILE A 70 -4.48 6.00 -9.46
N GLU A 71 -4.49 6.49 -10.69
CA GLU A 71 -5.64 6.29 -11.56
C GLU A 71 -5.89 4.81 -11.81
N GLN A 72 -4.84 4.05 -12.06
CA GLN A 72 -4.97 2.61 -12.25
C GLN A 72 -5.51 1.93 -10.98
N ALA A 73 -5.03 2.35 -9.82
CA ALA A 73 -5.51 1.78 -8.57
C ALA A 73 -7.00 2.00 -8.39
N GLN A 74 -7.45 3.22 -8.68
CA GLN A 74 -8.87 3.53 -8.61
C GLN A 74 -9.68 2.64 -9.55
N ASN A 75 -9.19 2.45 -10.78
CA ASN A 75 -9.90 1.64 -11.76
C ASN A 75 -9.95 0.17 -11.36
N PHE A 76 -8.83 -0.36 -10.85
CA PHE A 76 -8.83 -1.75 -10.41
C PHE A 76 -9.78 -1.97 -9.25
N PHE A 77 -9.83 -1.03 -8.31
CA PHE A 77 -10.73 -1.17 -7.16
C PHE A 77 -12.19 -1.11 -7.60
N ILE A 78 -12.51 -0.24 -8.56
CA ILE A 78 -13.86 -0.19 -9.12
C ILE A 78 -14.21 -1.54 -9.75
N THR A 79 -13.30 -2.09 -10.53
CA THR A 79 -13.52 -3.38 -11.18
C THR A 79 -13.77 -4.48 -10.15
N LYS A 80 -13.07 -4.42 -9.02
CA LYS A 80 -13.21 -5.42 -7.97
C LYS A 80 -14.35 -5.09 -6.99
N ARG A 81 -15.06 -4.01 -7.24
CA ARG A 81 -16.20 -3.57 -6.40
C ARG A 81 -15.77 -3.31 -4.97
N GLN A 82 -14.59 -2.74 -4.81
CA GLN A 82 -14.07 -2.40 -3.50
C GLN A 82 -13.85 -0.91 -3.41
N LYS A 83 -13.83 -0.40 -2.18
CA LYS A 83 -13.58 1.00 -1.92
C LYS A 83 -12.17 1.19 -1.38
N GLY A 84 -11.52 2.22 -1.83
CA GLY A 84 -10.22 2.62 -1.33
C GLY A 84 -10.02 4.08 -1.64
N THR A 85 -9.16 4.73 -0.88
CA THR A 85 -8.80 6.12 -1.12
C THR A 85 -7.38 6.14 -1.65
N PHE A 86 -7.19 6.75 -2.81
CA PHE A 86 -5.88 6.79 -3.45
C PHE A 86 -5.50 8.22 -3.73
N ILE A 87 -4.32 8.62 -3.26
CA ILE A 87 -3.87 10.00 -3.31
C ILE A 87 -2.53 10.07 -4.05
N ALA A 88 -2.49 10.90 -5.09
CA ALA A 88 -1.25 11.15 -5.82
C ALA A 88 -0.54 12.29 -5.11
N SER A 89 0.47 11.96 -4.33
CA SER A 89 1.18 12.97 -3.54
C SER A 89 2.51 12.44 -3.06
N ASP A 90 3.41 13.37 -2.76
CA ASP A 90 4.63 13.03 -2.07
C ASP A 90 4.29 12.80 -0.60
N ILE A 91 4.69 11.64 -0.08
CA ILE A 91 4.37 11.29 1.30
C ILE A 91 4.87 12.34 2.30
N PHE A 92 5.98 13.03 1.97
CA PHE A 92 6.53 14.02 2.87
C PHE A 92 5.64 15.26 3.01
N LEU A 93 4.68 15.43 2.10
CA LEU A 93 3.72 16.53 2.20
C LEU A 93 2.52 16.18 3.06
N LEU A 94 2.42 14.92 3.48
CA LEU A 94 1.29 14.44 4.25
C LEU A 94 1.72 14.09 5.67
N LYS A 95 2.30 15.09 6.34
CA LYS A 95 2.78 14.91 7.71
C LYS A 95 1.62 14.50 8.58
N ASP A 96 1.88 13.78 9.62
CA ASP A 96 0.90 13.37 10.60
C ASP A 96 -0.12 12.35 10.11
N LEU A 97 -0.12 12.02 8.83
CA LEU A 97 -1.07 11.03 8.33
C LEU A 97 -0.87 9.69 9.03
N GLN A 98 0.38 9.34 9.33
CA GLN A 98 0.69 8.08 9.98
C GLN A 98 0.05 7.95 11.35
N LYS A 99 -0.33 9.05 11.96
CA LYS A 99 -0.94 8.99 13.30
C LYS A 99 -2.31 8.36 13.29
N HIS A 100 -2.92 8.27 12.13
CA HIS A 100 -4.28 7.76 12.01
C HIS A 100 -4.36 6.31 11.57
N PHE A 101 -3.21 5.64 11.43
CA PHE A 101 -3.20 4.29 10.90
C PHE A 101 -2.45 3.34 11.81
N PRO A 102 -3.11 2.27 12.25
CA PRO A 102 -2.43 1.24 13.05
C PRO A 102 -1.51 0.35 12.24
N LEU A 103 -1.67 0.32 10.91
CA LEU A 103 -0.80 -0.46 10.05
C LEU A 103 -0.38 0.38 8.86
N ILE A 104 0.92 0.44 8.62
CA ILE A 104 1.46 1.14 7.47
C ILE A 104 2.35 0.17 6.72
N LEU A 105 2.04 0.01 5.44
CA LEU A 105 2.84 -0.81 4.53
C LEU A 105 3.76 0.09 3.74
N ILE A 106 5.03 -0.29 3.66
CA ILE A 106 5.98 0.40 2.82
C ILE A 106 6.69 -0.65 2.01
N HIS A 107 6.48 -0.59 0.71
CA HIS A 107 6.97 -1.65 -0.17
C HIS A 107 7.68 -1.01 -1.36
N ASP A 108 8.94 -1.39 -1.56
CA ASP A 108 9.76 -0.92 -2.67
C ASP A 108 9.93 0.60 -2.72
N VAL A 109 9.77 1.27 -1.61
CA VAL A 109 9.90 2.72 -1.53
C VAL A 109 11.18 3.12 -0.83
N ILE A 110 11.53 2.42 0.24
CA ILE A 110 12.62 2.83 1.10
C ILE A 110 13.95 2.92 0.36
N GLU A 111 14.18 2.02 -0.59
CA GLU A 111 15.43 2.03 -1.33
C GLU A 111 15.62 3.29 -2.16
N HIS A 112 14.57 4.05 -2.40
CA HIS A 112 14.64 5.27 -3.19
C HIS A 112 14.64 6.52 -2.32
N ILE A 113 14.73 6.37 -1.01
CA ILE A 113 14.67 7.50 -0.09
C ILE A 113 16.09 7.82 0.40
N ASP A 114 16.49 9.07 0.23
CA ASP A 114 17.82 9.48 0.58
C ASP A 114 18.09 9.37 2.08
N ASN A 115 17.16 9.83 2.88
CA ASN A 115 17.32 9.78 4.33
C ASN A 115 16.36 8.76 4.92
N LYS A 116 16.76 7.49 4.84
CA LYS A 116 15.92 6.40 5.30
C LYS A 116 15.61 6.47 6.78
N GLU A 117 16.60 6.87 7.54
CA GLU A 117 16.45 6.90 8.99
C GLU A 117 15.40 7.91 9.41
N GLN A 118 15.46 9.11 8.83
CA GLN A 118 14.47 10.13 9.15
C GLN A 118 13.09 9.76 8.66
N PHE A 119 13.03 9.15 7.47
CA PHE A 119 11.75 8.70 6.93
C PHE A 119 11.10 7.70 7.89
N LEU A 120 11.88 6.71 8.34
CA LEU A 120 11.34 5.69 9.22
C LEU A 120 10.92 6.25 10.57
N ARG A 121 11.60 7.28 11.05
CA ARG A 121 11.21 7.90 12.30
C ARG A 121 9.85 8.55 12.23
N ASN A 122 9.46 9.00 11.05
CA ASN A 122 8.14 9.62 10.87
C ASN A 122 7.02 8.60 10.86
N PHE A 123 7.34 7.32 10.75
CA PHE A 123 6.34 6.26 10.66
C PHE A 123 6.60 5.23 11.75
N LYS A 124 6.17 5.56 12.95
CA LYS A 124 6.49 4.72 14.10
C LYS A 124 5.74 3.40 14.14
N LYS A 125 4.72 3.27 13.32
CA LYS A 125 3.89 2.07 13.31
C LYS A 125 4.06 1.28 12.04
N ILE A 126 5.28 1.22 11.52
CA ILE A 126 5.56 0.46 10.33
C ILE A 126 5.61 -1.01 10.68
N SER A 127 4.84 -1.80 9.98
CA SER A 127 4.80 -3.22 10.25
C SER A 127 5.50 -4.02 9.20
N ILE A 128 5.41 -3.64 7.94
CA ILE A 128 5.95 -4.40 6.85
C ILE A 128 6.57 -3.47 5.85
N ALA A 129 7.75 -3.82 5.41
CA ALA A 129 8.41 -3.05 4.39
C ALA A 129 8.55 -3.87 3.13
#